data_0147d87d51785568d813767978d75845
#
_entry.id   0147d87d51785568d813767978d75845
#
_cell.length_a   1.000
_cell.length_b   1.000
_cell.length_c   1.000
_cell.angle_alpha   90.00
_cell.angle_beta   90.00
_cell.angle_gamma   90.00
#
_symmetry.space_group_name_H-M   'P 1'
#
loop_
_entity.id
_entity.type
_entity.pdbx_description
1 polymer ?
#
loop_
_entity_poly.entity_id
_entity_poly.type
_entity_poly.pdbx_seq_one_letter_code
_entity_poly.pdbx_strand_id
1 'polypeptide(L)'
;MFYNDYMQSDFNNFQLLTSQADFDLEDEFTSSTNPPCLTTKSPVSTVPDIFWAKKSGGGSTPLLKTLLTSACEKDCYYCPFRAGRDFRRATLKPYEMAKIFSQMAAAGLVQGLFLSSGVIGGGVRTQDKLIDTAEILRTKYDFRGYLHLKLMPGADKEQVRRSLQLASRVSVNLEAPNQQRLERLAPHKSFLDELVQLLQWANEIRQNLIFDKGQRKPSLVTQLVVGAAGETDTEILKTSAYLYNHLQLSRIYYSRFSPIPNTPLENLTPENPLRPLRLYQASFLIRDYGFSPSDFEFDQTGNLPLQQDPKTQWAQNHLIYQPVEVNKADYNLLLRIPGIGPKTARKIIDFRRKNKINSEADLKILGIPLDKVSSYILVNGKMINQQLSLW
;
A
#
# COMPACT_ATOMS: atom_id res chain seq x y z
N MET A 1 -24.34 25.07 -28.35
CA MET A 1 -23.85 23.81 -28.97
C MET A 1 -22.43 23.51 -28.52
N PHE A 2 -21.44 24.37 -28.76
CA PHE A 2 -20.03 24.15 -28.40
C PHE A 2 -19.74 23.89 -26.89
N TYR A 3 -20.50 24.46 -25.97
CA TYR A 3 -20.29 24.29 -24.53
C TYR A 3 -20.66 22.87 -24.03
N ASN A 4 -21.68 22.25 -24.60
CA ASN A 4 -22.08 20.88 -24.28
C ASN A 4 -21.07 19.85 -24.81
N ASP A 5 -20.51 20.08 -26.01
CA ASP A 5 -19.52 19.14 -26.61
C ASP A 5 -18.21 19.14 -25.83
N TYR A 6 -17.79 20.28 -25.28
CA TYR A 6 -16.57 20.38 -24.46
C TYR A 6 -16.75 19.63 -23.12
N MET A 7 -17.90 19.80 -22.47
CA MET A 7 -18.21 19.09 -21.22
C MET A 7 -18.30 17.59 -21.43
N GLN A 8 -18.83 17.13 -22.57
CA GLN A 8 -18.91 15.72 -22.91
C GLN A 8 -17.52 15.12 -23.19
N SER A 9 -16.63 15.85 -23.85
CA SER A 9 -15.24 15.44 -24.10
C SER A 9 -14.46 15.28 -22.81
N ASP A 10 -14.55 16.23 -21.87
CA ASP A 10 -13.87 16.19 -20.58
C ASP A 10 -14.39 15.02 -19.72
N PHE A 11 -15.70 14.76 -19.77
CA PHE A 11 -16.29 13.63 -19.05
C PHE A 11 -15.84 12.27 -19.62
N ASN A 12 -15.75 12.12 -20.94
CA ASN A 12 -15.25 10.92 -21.60
C ASN A 12 -13.77 10.68 -21.27
N ASN A 13 -12.96 11.74 -21.25
CA ASN A 13 -11.55 11.65 -20.85
C ASN A 13 -11.41 11.28 -19.36
N PHE A 14 -12.25 11.84 -18.51
CA PHE A 14 -12.30 11.51 -17.10
C PHE A 14 -12.66 10.05 -16.85
N GLN A 15 -13.68 9.52 -17.51
CA GLN A 15 -14.05 8.10 -17.39
C GLN A 15 -12.90 7.19 -17.83
N LEU A 16 -12.22 7.52 -18.92
CA LEU A 16 -11.07 6.76 -19.39
C LEU A 16 -9.92 6.79 -18.39
N LEU A 17 -9.59 7.95 -17.82
CA LEU A 17 -8.52 8.10 -16.84
C LEU A 17 -8.82 7.37 -15.52
N THR A 18 -10.09 7.33 -15.11
CA THR A 18 -10.50 6.60 -13.91
C THR A 18 -10.39 5.09 -14.13
N SER A 19 -10.90 4.56 -15.23
CA SER A 19 -10.76 3.13 -15.56
C SER A 19 -9.29 2.70 -15.76
N GLN A 20 -8.45 3.57 -16.28
CA GLN A 20 -7.02 3.32 -16.41
C GLN A 20 -6.26 3.37 -15.08
N ALA A 21 -6.79 4.04 -14.05
CA ALA A 21 -6.18 4.09 -12.73
C ALA A 21 -6.18 2.74 -12.00
N ASP A 22 -6.98 1.76 -12.43
CA ASP A 22 -6.99 0.40 -11.88
C ASP A 22 -5.65 -0.34 -12.04
N PHE A 23 -4.82 0.10 -12.99
CA PHE A 23 -3.46 -0.41 -13.15
C PHE A 23 -2.46 0.12 -12.10
N ASP A 24 -2.81 1.15 -11.34
CA ASP A 24 -2.01 1.64 -10.23
C ASP A 24 -2.44 0.91 -8.94
N LEU A 25 -1.94 -0.31 -8.77
CA LEU A 25 -2.36 -1.26 -7.72
C LEU A 25 -1.77 -0.89 -6.35
N GLU A 26 -2.23 0.19 -5.74
CA GLU A 26 -2.00 0.46 -4.32
C GLU A 26 -3.06 -0.24 -3.42
N ASP A 27 -3.66 -1.33 -3.89
CA ASP A 27 -4.79 -1.98 -3.21
C ASP A 27 -4.38 -3.27 -2.50
N GLU A 28 -4.81 -3.41 -1.23
CA GLU A 28 -4.86 -4.69 -0.55
C GLU A 28 -6.00 -5.52 -1.15
N PHE A 29 -5.64 -6.61 -1.79
CA PHE A 29 -6.60 -7.65 -2.17
C PHE A 29 -7.85 -7.14 -2.91
N THR A 30 -7.70 -6.72 -4.16
CA THR A 30 -8.83 -6.76 -5.07
C THR A 30 -9.15 -8.23 -5.34
N SER A 31 -10.38 -8.64 -5.02
CA SER A 31 -10.89 -10.00 -5.26
C SER A 31 -11.08 -10.32 -6.76
N SER A 32 -10.70 -9.41 -7.66
CA SER A 32 -10.75 -9.66 -9.10
C SER A 32 -9.55 -10.49 -9.52
N THR A 33 -9.79 -11.75 -9.80
CA THR A 33 -8.81 -12.72 -10.33
C THR A 33 -8.37 -12.41 -11.76
N ASN A 34 -8.96 -11.43 -12.41
CA ASN A 34 -8.64 -11.04 -13.78
C ASN A 34 -8.00 -9.65 -13.81
N PRO A 35 -6.87 -9.47 -14.54
CA PRO A 35 -6.36 -8.15 -14.83
C PRO A 35 -7.40 -7.38 -15.65
N PRO A 36 -7.53 -6.04 -15.47
CA PRO A 36 -8.45 -5.24 -16.26
C PRO A 36 -8.13 -5.43 -17.76
N CYS A 37 -9.12 -5.84 -18.52
CA CYS A 37 -8.95 -6.11 -19.95
C CYS A 37 -8.98 -4.80 -20.75
N LEU A 38 -7.85 -4.40 -21.30
CA LEU A 38 -7.74 -3.21 -22.16
C LEU A 38 -8.40 -3.36 -23.55
N THR A 39 -8.88 -4.56 -23.90
CA THR A 39 -9.29 -4.88 -25.27
C THR A 39 -10.80 -5.04 -25.48
N THR A 40 -11.61 -5.08 -24.43
CA THR A 40 -13.06 -5.20 -24.59
C THR A 40 -13.73 -3.83 -24.54
N LYS A 41 -14.49 -3.51 -25.57
CA LYS A 41 -15.50 -2.46 -25.60
C LYS A 41 -16.64 -2.88 -24.65
N SER A 42 -16.40 -2.88 -23.35
CA SER A 42 -17.49 -2.90 -22.38
C SER A 42 -18.26 -1.59 -22.54
N PRO A 43 -19.60 -1.59 -22.49
CA PRO A 43 -20.35 -0.35 -22.46
C PRO A 43 -19.80 0.47 -21.29
N VAL A 44 -19.35 1.70 -21.60
CA VAL A 44 -18.79 2.63 -20.61
C VAL A 44 -19.84 2.80 -19.52
N SER A 45 -19.50 2.33 -18.31
CA SER A 45 -20.35 2.57 -17.14
C SER A 45 -20.56 4.09 -17.00
N THR A 46 -21.79 4.52 -16.82
CA THR A 46 -22.12 5.94 -16.64
C THR A 46 -21.62 6.51 -15.31
N VAL A 47 -21.13 5.64 -14.41
CA VAL A 47 -20.58 6.01 -13.10
C VAL A 47 -19.12 5.56 -13.04
N PRO A 48 -18.18 6.44 -12.68
CA PRO A 48 -16.78 6.05 -12.48
C PRO A 48 -16.64 5.02 -11.35
N ASP A 49 -15.68 4.12 -11.46
CA ASP A 49 -15.39 3.16 -10.41
C ASP A 49 -14.94 3.88 -9.13
N ILE A 50 -15.69 3.66 -8.04
CA ILE A 50 -15.42 4.23 -6.72
C ILE A 50 -14.65 3.18 -5.90
N PHE A 51 -13.46 3.54 -5.48
CA PHE A 51 -12.63 2.70 -4.63
C PHE A 51 -13.03 2.83 -3.15
N TRP A 52 -13.21 1.69 -2.47
CA TRP A 52 -13.61 1.66 -1.05
C TRP A 52 -12.40 1.40 -0.15
N ALA A 53 -11.74 2.45 0.32
CA ALA A 53 -10.60 2.34 1.23
C ALA A 53 -11.03 1.93 2.64
N LYS A 54 -10.46 0.84 3.17
CA LYS A 54 -10.72 0.37 4.55
C LYS A 54 -10.13 1.33 5.59
N LYS A 55 -10.89 1.65 6.63
CA LYS A 55 -10.44 2.45 7.78
C LYS A 55 -9.84 1.55 8.87
N SER A 56 -8.80 2.03 9.57
CA SER A 56 -8.17 1.30 10.68
C SER A 56 -9.11 1.02 11.87
N GLY A 57 -10.23 1.73 11.97
CA GLY A 57 -11.26 1.55 13.01
C GLY A 57 -12.48 0.76 12.58
N GLY A 58 -12.46 0.16 11.38
CA GLY A 58 -13.62 -0.46 10.75
C GLY A 58 -14.39 0.50 9.82
N GLY A 59 -15.16 -0.08 8.89
CA GLY A 59 -15.84 0.65 7.82
C GLY A 59 -14.92 1.02 6.64
N SER A 60 -15.48 1.68 5.63
CA SER A 60 -14.76 2.08 4.41
C SER A 60 -15.07 3.53 4.05
N THR A 61 -14.21 4.12 3.22
CA THR A 61 -14.35 5.48 2.68
C THR A 61 -14.37 5.41 1.16
N PRO A 62 -15.38 5.96 0.47
CA PRO A 62 -15.38 6.04 -0.97
C PRO A 62 -14.36 7.05 -1.47
N LEU A 63 -13.42 6.59 -2.27
CA LEU A 63 -12.38 7.41 -2.89
C LEU A 63 -12.50 7.37 -4.40
N LEU A 64 -12.31 8.52 -5.04
CA LEU A 64 -12.01 8.55 -6.46
C LEU A 64 -10.51 8.27 -6.64
N LYS A 65 -10.19 7.27 -7.45
CA LYS A 65 -8.84 6.97 -7.90
C LYS A 65 -8.76 7.32 -9.38
N THR A 66 -7.81 8.16 -9.75
CA THR A 66 -7.71 8.62 -11.14
C THR A 66 -6.31 9.08 -11.51
N LEU A 67 -6.05 9.12 -12.82
CA LEU A 67 -4.88 9.76 -13.40
C LEU A 67 -5.24 11.17 -13.86
N LEU A 68 -4.29 12.10 -13.78
CA LEU A 68 -4.42 13.40 -14.46
C LEU A 68 -4.15 13.26 -15.96
N THR A 69 -3.19 12.39 -16.32
CA THR A 69 -2.93 11.97 -17.70
C THR A 69 -2.46 10.52 -17.77
N SER A 70 -2.89 9.78 -18.78
CA SER A 70 -2.33 8.48 -19.16
C SER A 70 -1.26 8.58 -20.24
N ALA A 71 -0.94 9.78 -20.73
CA ALA A 71 0.24 10.02 -21.55
C ALA A 71 1.49 9.96 -20.66
N CYS A 72 2.50 9.18 -21.07
CA CYS A 72 3.75 9.01 -20.34
C CYS A 72 4.93 8.94 -21.28
N GLU A 73 6.03 9.64 -20.95
CA GLU A 73 7.31 9.60 -21.66
C GLU A 73 8.27 8.53 -21.11
N LYS A 74 7.95 7.97 -19.92
CA LYS A 74 8.74 6.89 -19.32
C LYS A 74 8.44 5.56 -20.00
N ASP A 75 9.44 4.71 -20.07
CA ASP A 75 9.41 3.44 -20.78
C ASP A 75 9.41 2.20 -19.87
N CYS A 76 8.85 2.31 -18.68
CA CYS A 76 8.77 1.20 -17.70
C CYS A 76 8.24 -0.07 -18.38
N TYR A 77 8.96 -1.19 -18.26
CA TYR A 77 8.72 -2.42 -19.03
C TYR A 77 7.44 -3.16 -18.65
N TYR A 78 6.94 -2.94 -17.44
CA TYR A 78 5.71 -3.58 -16.92
C TYR A 78 4.47 -2.68 -17.07
N CYS A 79 4.65 -1.38 -17.43
CA CYS A 79 3.59 -0.38 -17.32
C CYS A 79 2.72 -0.30 -18.56
N PRO A 80 1.37 -0.30 -18.45
CA PRO A 80 0.48 -0.13 -19.59
C PRO A 80 0.60 1.25 -20.25
N PHE A 81 1.07 2.26 -19.52
CA PHE A 81 1.18 3.65 -20.00
C PHE A 81 2.53 4.00 -20.60
N ARG A 82 3.45 3.04 -20.72
CA ARG A 82 4.79 3.27 -21.20
C ARG A 82 4.84 3.98 -22.57
N ALA A 83 5.91 4.74 -22.80
CA ALA A 83 6.18 5.33 -24.08
C ALA A 83 6.29 4.26 -25.18
N GLY A 84 5.87 4.61 -26.39
CA GLY A 84 5.92 3.71 -27.57
C GLY A 84 4.82 2.64 -27.63
N ARG A 85 3.99 2.47 -26.58
CA ARG A 85 2.85 1.56 -26.64
C ARG A 85 1.64 2.25 -27.24
N ASP A 86 0.96 1.57 -28.18
CA ASP A 86 -0.27 2.08 -28.81
C ASP A 86 -1.50 1.74 -27.98
N PHE A 87 -2.15 2.78 -27.43
CA PHE A 87 -3.44 2.69 -26.74
C PHE A 87 -4.05 4.09 -26.60
N ARG A 88 -5.35 4.14 -26.37
CA ARG A 88 -6.05 5.42 -26.18
C ARG A 88 -5.57 6.13 -24.92
N ARG A 89 -5.04 7.34 -25.08
CA ARG A 89 -4.57 8.21 -24.00
C ARG A 89 -5.54 9.35 -23.77
N ALA A 90 -5.64 9.81 -22.51
CA ALA A 90 -6.41 10.98 -22.14
C ALA A 90 -5.59 11.88 -21.23
N THR A 91 -5.97 13.15 -21.19
CA THR A 91 -5.39 14.16 -20.30
C THR A 91 -6.49 15.14 -19.90
N LEU A 92 -6.55 15.48 -18.62
CA LEU A 92 -7.34 16.59 -18.11
C LEU A 92 -6.43 17.69 -17.59
N LYS A 93 -6.89 18.95 -17.71
CA LYS A 93 -6.23 20.07 -17.08
C LYS A 93 -6.53 20.07 -15.57
N PRO A 94 -5.66 20.64 -14.72
CA PRO A 94 -5.87 20.70 -13.28
C PRO A 94 -7.24 21.23 -12.87
N TYR A 95 -7.71 22.28 -13.53
CA TYR A 95 -9.03 22.85 -13.25
C TYR A 95 -10.19 21.93 -13.62
N GLU A 96 -10.10 21.24 -14.74
CA GLU A 96 -11.13 20.28 -15.20
C GLU A 96 -11.27 19.12 -14.22
N MET A 97 -10.14 18.52 -13.82
CA MET A 97 -10.09 17.46 -12.81
C MET A 97 -10.67 17.92 -11.46
N ALA A 98 -10.23 19.08 -10.97
CA ALA A 98 -10.70 19.63 -9.71
C ALA A 98 -12.21 19.92 -9.74
N LYS A 99 -12.73 20.46 -10.85
CA LYS A 99 -14.16 20.72 -11.05
C LYS A 99 -14.98 19.44 -11.01
N ILE A 100 -14.61 18.41 -11.79
CA ILE A 100 -15.32 17.13 -11.83
C ILE A 100 -15.32 16.49 -10.44
N PHE A 101 -14.15 16.38 -9.80
CA PHE A 101 -14.06 15.81 -8.47
C PHE A 101 -14.90 16.57 -7.44
N SER A 102 -14.89 17.92 -7.46
CA SER A 102 -15.67 18.71 -6.52
C SER A 102 -17.18 18.51 -6.65
N GLN A 103 -17.67 18.29 -7.88
CA GLN A 103 -19.07 17.95 -8.15
C GLN A 103 -19.43 16.58 -7.57
N MET A 104 -18.55 15.57 -7.75
CA MET A 104 -18.76 14.24 -7.17
C MET A 104 -18.74 14.27 -5.63
N ALA A 105 -17.82 15.06 -5.04
CA ALA A 105 -17.74 15.21 -3.60
C ALA A 105 -18.97 15.93 -3.03
N ALA A 106 -19.46 16.99 -3.69
CA ALA A 106 -20.68 17.71 -3.32
C ALA A 106 -21.93 16.84 -3.44
N ALA A 107 -21.98 15.93 -4.41
CA ALA A 107 -23.03 14.93 -4.55
C ALA A 107 -22.95 13.77 -3.53
N GLY A 108 -21.92 13.75 -2.66
CA GLY A 108 -21.72 12.70 -1.65
C GLY A 108 -21.22 11.36 -2.22
N LEU A 109 -20.83 11.30 -3.49
CA LEU A 109 -20.36 10.07 -4.14
C LEU A 109 -18.99 9.65 -3.65
N VAL A 110 -18.12 10.60 -3.35
CA VAL A 110 -16.73 10.37 -2.90
C VAL A 110 -16.37 11.27 -1.72
N GLN A 111 -15.49 10.78 -0.85
CA GLN A 111 -14.98 11.50 0.33
C GLN A 111 -13.48 11.80 0.24
N GLY A 112 -12.82 11.37 -0.83
CA GLY A 112 -11.41 11.62 -1.05
C GLY A 112 -10.97 11.33 -2.47
N LEU A 113 -9.78 11.82 -2.79
CA LEU A 113 -9.14 11.70 -4.09
C LEU A 113 -7.77 11.05 -3.93
N PHE A 114 -7.50 10.01 -4.73
CA PHE A 114 -6.16 9.56 -5.06
C PHE A 114 -5.82 10.02 -6.49
N LEU A 115 -4.84 10.91 -6.61
CA LEU A 115 -4.43 11.50 -7.87
C LEU A 115 -3.01 11.07 -8.24
N SER A 116 -2.91 10.34 -9.34
CA SER A 116 -1.68 9.89 -9.99
C SER A 116 -1.56 10.50 -11.38
N SER A 117 -0.49 10.19 -12.10
CA SER A 117 -0.28 10.68 -13.48
C SER A 117 0.76 9.85 -14.22
N GLY A 118 0.64 9.77 -15.55
CA GLY A 118 1.81 9.55 -16.39
C GLY A 118 2.73 10.79 -16.35
N VAL A 119 4.00 10.61 -16.63
CA VAL A 119 4.99 11.71 -16.71
C VAL A 119 5.02 12.25 -18.13
N ILE A 120 4.77 13.55 -18.30
CA ILE A 120 4.82 14.21 -19.60
C ILE A 120 5.46 15.60 -19.49
N GLY A 121 6.50 15.82 -20.28
CA GLY A 121 7.30 17.05 -20.24
C GLY A 121 8.18 17.15 -18.99
N GLY A 122 8.58 16.02 -18.42
CA GLY A 122 9.41 15.90 -17.22
C GLY A 122 8.63 15.80 -15.91
N GLY A 123 9.33 15.34 -14.87
CA GLY A 123 8.77 15.16 -13.52
C GLY A 123 8.28 16.46 -12.90
N VAL A 124 9.06 17.54 -13.00
CA VAL A 124 8.74 18.86 -12.46
C VAL A 124 7.41 19.38 -13.01
N ARG A 125 7.27 19.45 -14.35
CA ARG A 125 6.03 19.94 -14.97
C ARG A 125 4.81 19.07 -14.63
N THR A 126 5.01 17.77 -14.53
CA THR A 126 3.93 16.87 -14.16
C THR A 126 3.53 17.07 -12.69
N GLN A 127 4.52 17.23 -11.80
CA GLN A 127 4.24 17.47 -10.37
C GLN A 127 3.52 18.81 -10.16
N ASP A 128 3.88 19.88 -10.88
CA ASP A 128 3.17 21.15 -10.83
C ASP A 128 1.67 20.99 -11.12
N LYS A 129 1.32 20.23 -12.17
CA LYS A 129 -0.10 20.00 -12.50
C LYS A 129 -0.86 19.22 -11.41
N LEU A 130 -0.20 18.28 -10.72
CA LEU A 130 -0.80 17.59 -9.58
C LEU A 130 -1.00 18.55 -8.39
N ILE A 131 -0.01 19.40 -8.12
CA ILE A 131 -0.07 20.43 -7.08
C ILE A 131 -1.17 21.44 -7.42
N ASP A 132 -1.23 21.97 -8.64
CA ASP A 132 -2.27 22.89 -9.10
C ASP A 132 -3.68 22.30 -8.87
N THR A 133 -3.87 21.03 -9.22
CA THR A 133 -5.15 20.35 -8.98
C THR A 133 -5.52 20.36 -7.50
N ALA A 134 -4.56 19.99 -6.64
CA ALA A 134 -4.75 19.96 -5.20
C ALA A 134 -5.00 21.36 -4.61
N GLU A 135 -4.29 22.37 -5.08
CA GLU A 135 -4.49 23.77 -4.67
C GLU A 135 -5.87 24.28 -5.03
N ILE A 136 -6.32 24.04 -6.27
CA ILE A 136 -7.66 24.41 -6.71
C ILE A 136 -8.72 23.74 -5.81
N LEU A 137 -8.53 22.47 -5.47
CA LEU A 137 -9.44 21.77 -4.55
C LEU A 137 -9.46 22.41 -3.16
N ARG A 138 -8.30 22.75 -2.60
CA ARG A 138 -8.17 23.32 -1.26
C ARG A 138 -8.64 24.78 -1.18
N THR A 139 -8.31 25.59 -2.19
CA THR A 139 -8.55 27.04 -2.14
C THR A 139 -9.87 27.46 -2.77
N LYS A 140 -10.18 26.94 -3.97
CA LYS A 140 -11.38 27.35 -4.70
C LYS A 140 -12.63 26.58 -4.27
N TYR A 141 -12.49 25.26 -4.01
CA TYR A 141 -13.61 24.39 -3.65
C TYR A 141 -13.69 24.08 -2.15
N ASP A 142 -12.78 24.63 -1.33
CA ASP A 142 -12.67 24.39 0.12
C ASP A 142 -12.76 22.92 0.52
N PHE A 143 -12.26 22.03 -0.32
CA PHE A 143 -12.28 20.59 -0.06
C PHE A 143 -11.32 20.25 1.08
N ARG A 144 -11.84 19.78 2.22
CA ARG A 144 -11.08 19.41 3.42
C ARG A 144 -10.93 17.89 3.61
N GLY A 145 -11.47 17.11 2.68
CA GLY A 145 -11.42 15.65 2.73
C GLY A 145 -10.03 15.07 2.43
N TYR A 146 -9.99 13.75 2.36
CA TYR A 146 -8.76 13.00 2.11
C TYR A 146 -8.22 13.27 0.70
N LEU A 147 -6.92 13.58 0.62
CA LEU A 147 -6.20 13.79 -0.62
C LEU A 147 -4.88 13.00 -0.60
N HIS A 148 -4.72 12.09 -1.54
CA HIS A 148 -3.50 11.34 -1.77
C HIS A 148 -2.87 11.80 -3.09
N LEU A 149 -1.66 12.33 -3.02
CA LEU A 149 -0.90 12.78 -4.17
C LEU A 149 0.30 11.87 -4.42
N LYS A 150 0.47 11.46 -5.67
CA LYS A 150 1.71 10.81 -6.11
C LYS A 150 2.80 11.85 -6.31
N LEU A 151 4.00 11.54 -5.83
CA LEU A 151 5.20 12.31 -6.15
C LEU A 151 5.83 11.70 -7.40
N MET A 152 5.99 12.52 -8.43
CA MET A 152 6.50 12.07 -9.71
C MET A 152 8.03 11.96 -9.69
N PRO A 153 8.59 10.92 -10.34
CA PRO A 153 10.03 10.86 -10.57
C PRO A 153 10.54 12.13 -11.24
N GLY A 154 11.59 12.74 -10.66
CA GLY A 154 12.15 14.03 -11.13
C GLY A 154 11.48 15.27 -10.55
N ALA A 155 10.54 15.16 -9.60
CA ALA A 155 10.02 16.30 -8.84
C ALA A 155 11.11 16.90 -7.94
N ASP A 156 11.07 18.20 -7.71
CA ASP A 156 12.01 18.89 -6.83
C ASP A 156 11.57 18.96 -5.35
N LYS A 157 12.49 19.39 -4.48
CA LYS A 157 12.25 19.39 -3.03
C LYS A 157 11.13 20.33 -2.61
N GLU A 158 10.95 21.48 -3.27
CA GLU A 158 9.86 22.43 -2.95
C GLU A 158 8.51 21.87 -3.41
N GLN A 159 8.46 21.17 -4.53
CA GLN A 159 7.24 20.46 -4.96
C GLN A 159 6.85 19.34 -3.98
N VAL A 160 7.84 18.62 -3.42
CA VAL A 160 7.58 17.65 -2.34
C VAL A 160 7.01 18.34 -1.11
N ARG A 161 7.60 19.49 -0.70
CA ARG A 161 7.10 20.32 0.41
C ARG A 161 5.65 20.74 0.17
N ARG A 162 5.37 21.29 -1.01
CA ARG A 162 4.03 21.78 -1.34
C ARG A 162 3.01 20.63 -1.38
N SER A 163 3.38 19.50 -1.94
CA SER A 163 2.53 18.30 -1.93
C SER A 163 2.17 17.85 -0.52
N LEU A 164 3.14 17.86 0.41
CA LEU A 164 2.91 17.50 1.82
C LEU A 164 1.99 18.48 2.56
N GLN A 165 2.02 19.78 2.22
CA GLN A 165 1.11 20.76 2.80
C GLN A 165 -0.34 20.56 2.38
N LEU A 166 -0.57 20.07 1.16
CA LEU A 166 -1.89 19.93 0.56
C LEU A 166 -2.52 18.55 0.81
N ALA A 167 -1.68 17.51 0.88
CA ALA A 167 -2.13 16.13 0.91
C ALA A 167 -2.29 15.55 2.33
N SER A 168 -3.18 14.58 2.46
CA SER A 168 -3.27 13.70 3.64
C SER A 168 -2.29 12.53 3.56
N ARG A 169 -1.87 12.19 2.34
CA ARG A 169 -0.91 11.14 2.01
C ARG A 169 -0.13 11.50 0.76
N VAL A 170 1.14 11.14 0.75
CA VAL A 170 1.96 11.16 -0.46
C VAL A 170 2.59 9.81 -0.70
N SER A 171 2.82 9.46 -1.98
CA SER A 171 3.48 8.20 -2.35
C SER A 171 4.51 8.39 -3.45
N VAL A 172 5.56 7.57 -3.41
CA VAL A 172 6.54 7.38 -4.47
C VAL A 172 6.59 5.90 -4.77
N ASN A 173 6.46 5.50 -6.03
CA ASN A 173 6.68 4.10 -6.40
C ASN A 173 8.17 3.84 -6.53
N LEU A 174 8.71 2.98 -5.68
CA LEU A 174 10.08 2.48 -5.80
C LEU A 174 10.20 1.40 -6.86
N GLU A 175 9.13 0.72 -7.19
CA GLU A 175 8.97 -0.35 -8.16
C GLU A 175 9.76 -1.63 -7.82
N ALA A 176 11.00 -1.51 -7.36
CA ALA A 176 11.91 -2.61 -7.05
C ALA A 176 12.62 -2.37 -5.70
N PRO A 177 13.23 -3.41 -5.09
CA PRO A 177 13.93 -3.26 -3.81
C PRO A 177 15.31 -2.57 -3.91
N ASN A 178 15.90 -2.50 -5.10
CA ASN A 178 17.23 -1.92 -5.32
C ASN A 178 17.43 -1.53 -6.79
N GLN A 179 18.55 -0.86 -7.08
CA GLN A 179 18.89 -0.38 -8.44
C GLN A 179 18.97 -1.52 -9.45
N GLN A 180 19.64 -2.63 -9.11
CA GLN A 180 19.82 -3.76 -10.04
C GLN A 180 18.48 -4.36 -10.48
N ARG A 181 17.50 -4.42 -9.58
CA ARG A 181 16.15 -4.91 -9.87
C ARG A 181 15.32 -3.86 -10.60
N LEU A 182 15.52 -2.58 -10.26
CA LEU A 182 14.85 -1.48 -10.95
C LEU A 182 15.20 -1.39 -12.42
N GLU A 183 16.46 -1.61 -12.79
CA GLU A 183 16.92 -1.61 -14.19
C GLU A 183 16.17 -2.62 -15.06
N ARG A 184 15.71 -3.73 -14.48
CA ARG A 184 14.89 -4.73 -15.20
C ARG A 184 13.43 -4.33 -15.38
N LEU A 185 12.96 -3.34 -14.64
CA LEU A 185 11.57 -2.84 -14.68
C LEU A 185 11.46 -1.48 -15.34
N ALA A 186 12.40 -0.60 -15.06
CA ALA A 186 12.37 0.80 -15.46
C ALA A 186 13.80 1.34 -15.62
N PRO A 187 14.50 0.98 -16.72
CA PRO A 187 15.94 1.23 -16.88
C PRO A 187 16.34 2.71 -16.86
N HIS A 188 15.40 3.60 -17.18
CA HIS A 188 15.65 5.06 -17.18
C HIS A 188 15.21 5.74 -15.87
N LYS A 189 15.08 4.99 -14.76
CA LYS A 189 14.88 5.54 -13.42
C LYS A 189 16.10 5.27 -12.55
N SER A 190 16.49 6.24 -11.70
CA SER A 190 17.49 6.04 -10.66
C SER A 190 16.82 5.68 -9.35
N PHE A 191 17.25 4.57 -8.74
CA PHE A 191 16.69 4.11 -7.46
C PHE A 191 17.02 5.08 -6.32
N LEU A 192 18.28 5.46 -6.18
CA LEU A 192 18.75 6.31 -5.09
C LEU A 192 18.47 7.79 -5.35
N ASP A 193 18.92 8.31 -6.50
CA ASP A 193 18.95 9.74 -6.75
C ASP A 193 17.59 10.31 -7.21
N GLU A 194 16.68 9.45 -7.65
CA GLU A 194 15.35 9.89 -8.10
C GLU A 194 14.23 9.42 -7.16
N LEU A 195 14.18 8.10 -6.85
CA LEU A 195 13.05 7.56 -6.12
C LEU A 195 13.21 7.59 -4.60
N VAL A 196 14.33 7.09 -4.08
CA VAL A 196 14.60 7.09 -2.63
C VAL A 196 14.81 8.52 -2.11
N GLN A 197 15.44 9.37 -2.91
CA GLN A 197 15.64 10.78 -2.59
C GLN A 197 14.32 11.53 -2.33
N LEU A 198 13.27 11.26 -3.13
CA LEU A 198 11.94 11.84 -2.90
C LEU A 198 11.34 11.39 -1.56
N LEU A 199 11.50 10.11 -1.20
CA LEU A 199 11.05 9.59 0.11
C LEU A 199 11.84 10.21 1.27
N GLN A 200 13.15 10.41 1.11
CA GLN A 200 14.01 11.06 2.11
C GLN A 200 13.58 12.52 2.32
N TRP A 201 13.42 13.29 1.25
CA TRP A 201 12.91 14.67 1.33
C TRP A 201 11.52 14.72 1.96
N ALA A 202 10.61 13.83 1.54
CA ALA A 202 9.29 13.78 2.11
C ALA A 202 9.31 13.48 3.62
N ASN A 203 10.17 12.56 4.07
CA ASN A 203 10.31 12.25 5.49
C ASN A 203 10.92 13.42 6.27
N GLU A 204 12.02 14.01 5.78
CA GLU A 204 12.68 15.17 6.38
C GLU A 204 11.70 16.37 6.53
N ILE A 205 11.04 16.72 5.43
CA ILE A 205 10.09 17.84 5.41
C ILE A 205 8.92 17.58 6.36
N ARG A 206 8.32 16.38 6.30
CA ARG A 206 7.20 15.98 7.16
C ARG A 206 7.52 16.06 8.65
N GLN A 207 8.77 15.79 9.04
CA GLN A 207 9.19 15.91 10.43
C GLN A 207 9.31 17.36 10.90
N ASN A 208 9.71 18.27 10.00
CA ASN A 208 9.98 19.66 10.29
C ASN A 208 8.81 20.62 9.99
N LEU A 209 7.79 20.18 9.25
CA LEU A 209 6.60 20.99 9.00
C LEU A 209 5.77 21.16 10.29
N ILE A 210 5.39 22.40 10.54
CA ILE A 210 4.40 22.75 11.56
C ILE A 210 3.01 22.53 10.97
N PHE A 211 2.19 21.74 11.63
CA PHE A 211 0.81 21.50 11.27
C PHE A 211 -0.11 22.17 12.27
N ASP A 212 -1.23 22.71 11.80
CA ASP A 212 -2.23 23.30 12.66
C ASP A 212 -2.75 22.31 13.71
N LYS A 213 -3.20 22.87 14.85
CA LYS A 213 -3.72 22.07 15.96
C LYS A 213 -4.89 21.20 15.48
N GLY A 214 -4.72 19.88 15.54
CA GLY A 214 -5.70 18.90 15.06
C GLY A 214 -5.45 18.36 13.64
N GLN A 215 -4.57 18.98 12.87
CA GLN A 215 -4.16 18.47 11.58
C GLN A 215 -3.19 17.29 11.73
N ARG A 216 -3.44 16.19 11.02
CA ARG A 216 -2.55 15.03 11.04
C ARG A 216 -1.42 15.19 10.04
N LYS A 217 -0.21 14.81 10.44
CA LYS A 217 0.94 14.72 9.51
C LYS A 217 0.59 13.80 8.34
N PRO A 218 0.90 14.20 7.09
CA PRO A 218 0.67 13.34 5.93
C PRO A 218 1.37 11.99 6.07
N SER A 219 0.71 10.92 5.70
CA SER A 219 1.32 9.60 5.67
C SER A 219 2.17 9.43 4.41
N LEU A 220 3.31 8.73 4.54
CA LEU A 220 4.22 8.41 3.44
C LEU A 220 4.12 6.93 3.13
N VAL A 221 3.94 6.57 1.86
CA VAL A 221 3.84 5.19 1.40
C VAL A 221 4.63 4.97 0.11
N THR A 222 4.90 3.71 -0.21
CA THR A 222 5.54 3.31 -1.46
C THR A 222 4.93 2.03 -2.00
N GLN A 223 5.30 1.69 -3.24
CA GLN A 223 4.85 0.48 -3.93
C GLN A 223 6.04 -0.21 -4.59
N LEU A 224 6.04 -1.54 -4.54
CA LEU A 224 6.96 -2.43 -5.25
C LEU A 224 6.16 -3.36 -6.16
N VAL A 225 6.68 -3.61 -7.36
CA VAL A 225 6.17 -4.65 -8.27
C VAL A 225 6.85 -5.97 -7.90
N VAL A 226 6.07 -7.01 -7.67
CA VAL A 226 6.56 -8.31 -7.20
C VAL A 226 6.46 -9.34 -8.29
N GLY A 227 7.59 -10.00 -8.61
CA GLY A 227 7.66 -11.14 -9.51
C GLY A 227 8.15 -10.83 -10.93
N ALA A 228 8.56 -9.59 -11.23
CA ALA A 228 8.94 -9.23 -12.59
C ALA A 228 10.44 -8.95 -12.78
N ALA A 229 11.19 -8.67 -11.71
CA ALA A 229 12.61 -8.31 -11.79
C ALA A 229 13.56 -9.43 -11.31
N GLY A 230 13.00 -10.59 -10.92
CA GLY A 230 13.77 -11.70 -10.31
C GLY A 230 14.32 -11.34 -8.93
N GLU A 231 13.65 -10.40 -8.25
CA GLU A 231 13.92 -10.00 -6.87
C GLU A 231 13.52 -11.12 -5.91
N THR A 232 14.24 -11.26 -4.80
CA THR A 232 13.93 -12.19 -3.73
C THR A 232 13.13 -11.50 -2.63
N ASP A 233 12.36 -12.29 -1.84
CA ASP A 233 11.64 -11.74 -0.68
C ASP A 233 12.60 -11.22 0.39
N THR A 234 13.80 -11.81 0.49
CA THR A 234 14.89 -11.30 1.33
C THR A 234 15.30 -9.87 0.95
N GLU A 235 15.47 -9.57 -0.36
CA GLU A 235 15.79 -8.22 -0.83
C GLU A 235 14.65 -7.26 -0.51
N ILE A 236 13.41 -7.66 -0.82
CA ILE A 236 12.20 -6.85 -0.57
C ILE A 236 12.06 -6.53 0.92
N LEU A 237 12.18 -7.51 1.82
CA LEU A 237 11.99 -7.31 3.25
C LEU A 237 13.13 -6.54 3.92
N LYS A 238 14.37 -6.66 3.45
CA LYS A 238 15.49 -5.81 3.89
C LYS A 238 15.23 -4.33 3.55
N THR A 239 14.82 -4.05 2.32
CA THR A 239 14.45 -2.69 1.90
C THR A 239 13.24 -2.20 2.66
N SER A 240 12.21 -3.04 2.85
CA SER A 240 11.02 -2.69 3.62
C SER A 240 11.34 -2.32 5.07
N ALA A 241 12.21 -3.08 5.73
CA ALA A 241 12.67 -2.79 7.09
C ALA A 241 13.41 -1.45 7.17
N TYR A 242 14.29 -1.16 6.21
CA TYR A 242 14.96 0.14 6.12
C TYR A 242 13.95 1.29 5.99
N LEU A 243 12.98 1.16 5.09
CA LEU A 243 11.97 2.19 4.83
C LEU A 243 11.07 2.43 6.06
N TYR A 244 10.67 1.39 6.79
CA TYR A 244 9.88 1.53 8.02
C TYR A 244 10.71 2.18 9.14
N ASN A 245 11.93 1.71 9.36
CA ASN A 245 12.74 2.13 10.51
C ASN A 245 13.36 3.51 10.33
N HIS A 246 13.82 3.85 9.12
CA HIS A 246 14.55 5.09 8.85
C HIS A 246 13.71 6.18 8.21
N LEU A 247 12.77 5.82 7.32
CA LEU A 247 11.93 6.80 6.64
C LEU A 247 10.49 6.84 7.19
N GLN A 248 10.19 6.03 8.21
CA GLN A 248 8.90 6.02 8.90
C GLN A 248 7.71 5.91 7.94
N LEU A 249 7.82 5.06 6.92
CA LEU A 249 6.73 4.81 6.01
C LEU A 249 5.55 4.20 6.76
N SER A 250 4.35 4.63 6.39
CA SER A 250 3.12 4.08 6.98
C SER A 250 2.77 2.72 6.39
N ARG A 251 3.15 2.50 5.12
CA ARG A 251 2.85 1.28 4.38
C ARG A 251 3.73 1.12 3.15
N ILE A 252 3.96 -0.13 2.78
CA ILE A 252 4.53 -0.54 1.51
C ILE A 252 3.50 -1.42 0.82
N TYR A 253 3.20 -1.13 -0.44
CA TYR A 253 2.32 -1.92 -1.28
C TYR A 253 3.13 -2.90 -2.12
N TYR A 254 2.69 -4.15 -2.18
CA TYR A 254 3.31 -5.23 -2.94
C TYR A 254 2.37 -5.60 -4.08
N SER A 255 2.56 -4.97 -5.22
CA SER A 255 1.71 -5.20 -6.40
C SER A 255 2.16 -6.46 -7.13
N ARG A 256 1.26 -7.42 -7.26
CA ARG A 256 1.50 -8.62 -8.04
C ARG A 256 1.77 -8.25 -9.50
N PHE A 257 2.89 -8.74 -10.04
CA PHE A 257 3.13 -8.63 -11.46
C PHE A 257 2.11 -9.45 -12.26
N SER A 258 1.54 -8.80 -13.28
CA SER A 258 0.73 -9.43 -14.31
C SER A 258 1.21 -8.92 -15.67
N PRO A 259 1.52 -9.79 -16.63
CA PRO A 259 2.00 -9.38 -17.95
C PRO A 259 0.94 -8.55 -18.68
N ILE A 260 1.38 -7.53 -19.39
CA ILE A 260 0.53 -6.65 -20.19
C ILE A 260 0.93 -6.78 -21.65
N PRO A 261 0.00 -7.01 -22.57
CA PRO A 261 0.29 -7.11 -24.01
C PRO A 261 0.97 -5.84 -24.54
N ASN A 262 1.88 -6.02 -25.50
CA ASN A 262 2.68 -4.96 -26.11
C ASN A 262 3.59 -4.23 -25.10
N THR A 263 4.11 -4.96 -24.11
CA THR A 263 5.17 -4.50 -23.20
C THR A 263 6.35 -5.46 -23.24
N PRO A 264 7.58 -5.03 -22.89
CA PRO A 264 8.74 -5.92 -22.90
C PRO A 264 8.62 -7.15 -22.01
N LEU A 265 7.76 -7.11 -20.99
CA LEU A 265 7.55 -8.21 -20.05
C LEU A 265 6.25 -9.01 -20.31
N GLU A 266 5.64 -8.88 -21.49
CA GLU A 266 4.38 -9.54 -21.84
C GLU A 266 4.43 -11.07 -21.82
N ASN A 267 5.61 -11.65 -22.04
CA ASN A 267 5.81 -13.10 -22.07
C ASN A 267 6.25 -13.71 -20.72
N LEU A 268 6.40 -12.88 -19.67
CA LEU A 268 6.70 -13.39 -18.34
C LEU A 268 5.45 -14.01 -17.69
N THR A 269 5.67 -15.03 -16.88
CA THR A 269 4.60 -15.66 -16.09
C THR A 269 4.07 -14.69 -15.04
N PRO A 270 2.75 -14.58 -14.84
CA PRO A 270 2.18 -13.81 -13.74
C PRO A 270 2.69 -14.33 -12.40
N GLU A 271 2.95 -13.45 -11.46
CA GLU A 271 3.38 -13.84 -10.11
C GLU A 271 2.26 -14.57 -9.36
N ASN A 272 2.65 -15.50 -8.48
CA ASN A 272 1.72 -16.20 -7.61
C ASN A 272 1.05 -15.23 -6.63
N PRO A 273 -0.30 -15.18 -6.54
CA PRO A 273 -1.01 -14.24 -5.67
C PRO A 273 -0.71 -14.42 -4.17
N LEU A 274 -0.23 -15.59 -3.75
CA LEU A 274 0.15 -15.83 -2.35
C LEU A 274 1.46 -15.13 -1.97
N ARG A 275 2.37 -14.85 -2.93
CA ARG A 275 3.65 -14.21 -2.62
C ARG A 275 3.48 -12.78 -2.11
N PRO A 276 2.74 -11.87 -2.77
CA PRO A 276 2.43 -10.56 -2.19
C PRO A 276 1.72 -10.67 -0.82
N LEU A 277 0.83 -11.64 -0.64
CA LEU A 277 0.16 -11.88 0.65
C LEU A 277 1.18 -12.18 1.76
N ARG A 278 2.15 -13.07 1.51
CA ARG A 278 3.20 -13.39 2.48
C ARG A 278 4.09 -12.17 2.77
N LEU A 279 4.43 -11.39 1.74
CA LEU A 279 5.16 -10.13 1.89
C LEU A 279 4.40 -9.12 2.75
N TYR A 280 3.09 -8.95 2.54
CA TYR A 280 2.27 -8.09 3.41
C TYR A 280 2.30 -8.58 4.86
N GLN A 281 2.12 -9.88 5.09
CA GLN A 281 2.16 -10.45 6.44
C GLN A 281 3.52 -10.20 7.10
N ALA A 282 4.63 -10.52 6.42
CA ALA A 282 5.98 -10.29 6.94
C ALA A 282 6.26 -8.80 7.19
N SER A 283 5.88 -7.93 6.27
CA SER A 283 6.10 -6.48 6.42
C SER A 283 5.32 -5.87 7.58
N PHE A 284 4.11 -6.36 7.88
CA PHE A 284 3.36 -5.94 9.06
C PHE A 284 3.99 -6.45 10.35
N LEU A 285 4.59 -7.65 10.33
CA LEU A 285 5.36 -8.16 11.47
C LEU A 285 6.58 -7.27 11.75
N ILE A 286 7.29 -6.83 10.71
CA ILE A 286 8.39 -5.88 10.85
C ILE A 286 7.89 -4.56 11.43
N ARG A 287 6.86 -3.96 10.83
CA ARG A 287 6.38 -2.63 11.21
C ARG A 287 5.75 -2.57 12.59
N ASP A 288 4.91 -3.56 12.95
CA ASP A 288 3.99 -3.46 14.09
C ASP A 288 4.31 -4.45 15.23
N TYR A 289 5.13 -5.48 15.00
CA TYR A 289 5.36 -6.58 15.93
C TYR A 289 6.82 -6.76 16.36
N GLY A 290 7.71 -5.87 15.90
CA GLY A 290 9.12 -5.90 16.28
C GLY A 290 9.90 -7.07 15.70
N PHE A 291 9.45 -7.63 14.56
CA PHE A 291 10.24 -8.59 13.79
C PHE A 291 11.30 -7.86 12.97
N SER A 292 12.38 -8.57 12.68
CA SER A 292 13.42 -8.16 11.74
C SER A 292 13.46 -9.11 10.53
N PRO A 293 14.07 -8.72 9.40
CA PRO A 293 14.22 -9.65 8.28
C PRO A 293 14.93 -10.96 8.62
N SER A 294 15.78 -10.98 9.63
CA SER A 294 16.48 -12.17 10.12
C SER A 294 15.60 -13.13 10.92
N ASP A 295 14.42 -12.72 11.33
CA ASP A 295 13.44 -13.58 12.01
C ASP A 295 12.68 -14.51 11.03
N PHE A 296 12.74 -14.22 9.72
CA PHE A 296 12.03 -15.00 8.73
C PHE A 296 12.91 -16.09 8.13
N GLU A 297 12.30 -17.22 7.87
CA GLU A 297 12.93 -18.30 7.12
C GLU A 297 12.61 -18.14 5.65
N PHE A 298 13.64 -18.27 4.84
CA PHE A 298 13.56 -18.21 3.39
C PHE A 298 13.98 -19.59 2.82
N ASP A 299 13.37 -19.94 1.70
CA ASP A 299 13.81 -21.10 0.94
C ASP A 299 15.18 -20.88 0.27
N GLN A 300 15.67 -21.87 -0.46
CA GLN A 300 16.96 -21.82 -1.16
C GLN A 300 17.03 -20.72 -2.23
N THR A 301 15.87 -20.22 -2.69
CA THR A 301 15.77 -19.13 -3.65
C THR A 301 15.67 -17.74 -2.99
N GLY A 302 15.63 -17.69 -1.67
CA GLY A 302 15.52 -16.46 -0.88
C GLY A 302 14.09 -15.93 -0.76
N ASN A 303 13.08 -16.78 -0.99
CA ASN A 303 11.68 -16.43 -0.91
C ASN A 303 10.99 -17.01 0.33
N LEU A 304 9.92 -16.34 0.79
CA LEU A 304 9.10 -16.84 1.89
C LEU A 304 8.30 -18.09 1.45
N PRO A 305 8.17 -19.12 2.30
CA PRO A 305 7.29 -20.24 2.04
C PRO A 305 5.85 -19.79 1.86
N LEU A 306 5.21 -20.27 0.79
CA LEU A 306 3.85 -19.85 0.44
C LEU A 306 2.76 -20.56 1.25
N GLN A 307 3.05 -21.76 1.78
CA GLN A 307 2.07 -22.65 2.42
C GLN A 307 1.57 -22.13 3.76
N GLN A 308 2.39 -21.34 4.45
CA GLN A 308 2.11 -20.89 5.80
C GLN A 308 2.40 -19.40 5.97
N ASP A 309 1.70 -18.74 6.90
CA ASP A 309 2.02 -17.36 7.23
C ASP A 309 3.32 -17.24 8.04
N PRO A 310 4.12 -16.18 7.84
CA PRO A 310 5.46 -16.05 8.43
C PRO A 310 5.47 -16.05 9.96
N LYS A 311 4.41 -15.58 10.62
CA LYS A 311 4.33 -15.57 12.09
C LYS A 311 4.11 -16.98 12.66
N THR A 312 3.24 -17.75 12.03
CA THR A 312 2.99 -19.13 12.43
C THR A 312 4.23 -20.00 12.17
N GLN A 313 4.90 -19.79 11.06
CA GLN A 313 6.16 -20.48 10.76
C GLN A 313 7.23 -20.20 11.83
N TRP A 314 7.44 -18.92 12.17
CA TRP A 314 8.37 -18.53 13.22
C TRP A 314 8.01 -19.20 14.56
N ALA A 315 6.74 -19.17 14.95
CA ALA A 315 6.29 -19.75 16.21
C ALA A 315 6.44 -21.28 16.26
N GLN A 316 6.23 -21.99 15.15
CA GLN A 316 6.46 -23.43 15.08
C GLN A 316 7.92 -23.79 15.34
N ASN A 317 8.86 -23.00 14.83
CA ASN A 317 10.28 -23.29 14.98
C ASN A 317 10.85 -22.85 16.33
N HIS A 318 10.21 -21.89 17.01
CA HIS A 318 10.75 -21.30 18.24
C HIS A 318 9.91 -21.58 19.48
N LEU A 319 8.58 -21.70 19.36
CA LEU A 319 7.68 -21.74 20.52
C LEU A 319 7.09 -23.13 20.81
N ILE A 320 7.12 -24.10 19.89
CA ILE A 320 6.60 -25.45 20.17
C ILE A 320 7.39 -26.13 21.29
N TYR A 321 8.72 -25.99 21.26
CA TYR A 321 9.60 -26.59 22.28
C TYR A 321 9.83 -25.69 23.49
N GLN A 322 9.51 -24.41 23.39
CA GLN A 322 9.63 -23.41 24.45
C GLN A 322 8.38 -22.54 24.53
N PRO A 323 7.24 -23.12 24.93
CA PRO A 323 5.99 -22.38 25.04
C PRO A 323 6.07 -21.21 26.01
N VAL A 324 5.34 -20.16 25.73
CA VAL A 324 5.42 -18.87 26.42
C VAL A 324 4.47 -18.84 27.61
N GLU A 325 4.96 -18.58 28.82
CA GLU A 325 4.11 -18.34 30.00
C GLU A 325 3.43 -16.96 29.90
N VAL A 326 2.10 -16.95 29.66
CA VAL A 326 1.34 -15.72 29.39
C VAL A 326 1.33 -14.75 30.58
N ASN A 327 1.47 -15.25 31.79
CA ASN A 327 1.51 -14.42 33.01
C ASN A 327 2.86 -13.69 33.19
N LYS A 328 3.92 -14.11 32.48
CA LYS A 328 5.28 -13.57 32.65
C LYS A 328 5.82 -12.89 31.41
N ALA A 329 5.42 -13.32 30.21
CA ALA A 329 5.94 -12.84 28.94
C ALA A 329 5.86 -11.33 28.81
N ASP A 330 6.90 -10.69 28.27
CA ASP A 330 6.86 -9.28 27.91
C ASP A 330 5.97 -9.02 26.70
N TYR A 331 5.77 -7.75 26.36
CA TYR A 331 4.93 -7.33 25.25
C TYR A 331 5.42 -7.90 23.92
N ASN A 332 6.73 -7.86 23.66
CA ASN A 332 7.31 -8.28 22.40
C ASN A 332 7.20 -9.80 22.22
N LEU A 333 7.42 -10.56 23.28
CA LEU A 333 7.26 -12.01 23.25
C LEU A 333 5.80 -12.42 23.03
N LEU A 334 4.84 -11.72 23.65
CA LEU A 334 3.42 -11.95 23.38
C LEU A 334 3.07 -11.68 21.92
N LEU A 335 3.67 -10.67 21.28
CA LEU A 335 3.47 -10.38 19.86
C LEU A 335 4.01 -11.48 18.93
N ARG A 336 4.90 -12.35 19.40
CA ARG A 336 5.43 -13.48 18.61
C ARG A 336 4.44 -14.65 18.51
N ILE A 337 3.46 -14.72 19.40
CA ILE A 337 2.49 -15.82 19.45
C ILE A 337 1.42 -15.65 18.36
N PRO A 338 1.16 -16.66 17.49
CA PRO A 338 0.06 -16.63 16.53
C PRO A 338 -1.28 -16.34 17.20
N GLY A 339 -2.12 -15.50 16.59
CA GLY A 339 -3.41 -15.11 17.16
C GLY A 339 -3.33 -13.97 18.20
N ILE A 340 -2.15 -13.61 18.71
CA ILE A 340 -1.97 -12.46 19.61
C ILE A 340 -1.42 -11.28 18.82
N GLY A 341 -2.23 -10.23 18.72
CA GLY A 341 -1.84 -8.96 18.09
C GLY A 341 -1.63 -7.85 19.13
N PRO A 342 -1.22 -6.63 18.70
CA PRO A 342 -0.92 -5.51 19.60
C PRO A 342 -2.04 -5.19 20.60
N LYS A 343 -3.30 -5.23 20.17
CA LYS A 343 -4.45 -4.97 21.04
C LYS A 343 -4.60 -6.08 22.10
N THR A 344 -4.48 -7.34 21.69
CA THR A 344 -4.62 -8.50 22.59
C THR A 344 -3.46 -8.56 23.58
N ALA A 345 -2.22 -8.33 23.11
CA ALA A 345 -1.04 -8.28 23.99
C ALA A 345 -1.17 -7.22 25.10
N ARG A 346 -1.66 -6.02 24.76
CA ARG A 346 -1.96 -4.97 25.77
C ARG A 346 -3.01 -5.41 26.76
N LYS A 347 -4.13 -6.00 26.28
CA LYS A 347 -5.18 -6.53 27.17
C LYS A 347 -4.64 -7.59 28.14
N ILE A 348 -3.77 -8.49 27.66
CA ILE A 348 -3.13 -9.50 28.53
C ILE A 348 -2.31 -8.81 29.62
N ILE A 349 -1.47 -7.84 29.26
CA ILE A 349 -0.62 -7.11 30.21
C ILE A 349 -1.47 -6.34 31.24
N ASP A 350 -2.51 -5.64 30.79
CA ASP A 350 -3.39 -4.86 31.67
C ASP A 350 -4.21 -5.77 32.60
N PHE A 351 -4.69 -6.90 32.09
CA PHE A 351 -5.43 -7.88 32.89
C PHE A 351 -4.55 -8.48 33.97
N ARG A 352 -3.34 -8.95 33.65
CA ARG A 352 -2.44 -9.62 34.60
C ARG A 352 -1.88 -8.69 35.69
N ARG A 353 -1.98 -7.36 35.52
CA ARG A 353 -1.66 -6.38 36.60
C ARG A 353 -2.66 -6.42 37.76
N LYS A 354 -3.89 -6.83 37.47
CA LYS A 354 -5.00 -6.84 38.46
C LYS A 354 -5.39 -8.26 38.85
N ASN A 355 -5.36 -9.19 37.90
CA ASN A 355 -5.83 -10.55 38.07
C ASN A 355 -4.85 -11.50 37.38
N LYS A 356 -4.53 -12.62 37.98
CA LYS A 356 -3.73 -13.65 37.33
C LYS A 356 -4.60 -14.40 36.32
N ILE A 357 -4.04 -14.73 35.15
CA ILE A 357 -4.67 -15.61 34.17
C ILE A 357 -4.53 -17.04 34.69
N ASN A 358 -5.63 -17.73 34.98
CA ASN A 358 -5.62 -19.05 35.61
C ASN A 358 -6.26 -20.14 34.75
N SER A 359 -7.08 -19.77 33.80
CA SER A 359 -7.91 -20.71 33.03
C SER A 359 -8.08 -20.32 31.57
N GLU A 360 -8.60 -21.26 30.78
CA GLU A 360 -9.05 -21.01 29.41
C GLU A 360 -10.17 -19.96 29.34
N ALA A 361 -11.02 -19.89 30.36
CA ALA A 361 -12.09 -18.90 30.43
C ALA A 361 -11.51 -17.48 30.46
N ASP A 362 -10.43 -17.25 31.20
CA ASP A 362 -9.75 -15.95 31.23
C ASP A 362 -9.18 -15.58 29.86
N LEU A 363 -8.62 -16.55 29.14
CA LEU A 363 -8.10 -16.33 27.79
C LEU A 363 -9.21 -16.00 26.79
N LYS A 364 -10.37 -16.66 26.89
CA LYS A 364 -11.55 -16.38 26.05
C LYS A 364 -12.09 -14.97 26.32
N ILE A 365 -12.17 -14.54 27.57
CA ILE A 365 -12.57 -13.16 27.96
C ILE A 365 -11.63 -12.12 27.35
N LEU A 366 -10.32 -12.43 27.26
CA LEU A 366 -9.33 -11.56 26.61
C LEU A 366 -9.41 -11.57 25.09
N GLY A 367 -10.26 -12.44 24.49
CA GLY A 367 -10.41 -12.57 23.04
C GLY A 367 -9.25 -13.31 22.39
N ILE A 368 -8.63 -14.24 23.11
CA ILE A 368 -7.50 -15.04 22.60
C ILE A 368 -8.06 -16.29 21.89
N PRO A 369 -7.72 -16.53 20.62
CA PRO A 369 -8.18 -17.68 19.85
C PRO A 369 -7.42 -18.95 20.30
N LEU A 370 -8.03 -19.79 21.11
CA LEU A 370 -7.38 -20.98 21.71
C LEU A 370 -6.88 -21.96 20.65
N ASP A 371 -7.60 -22.12 19.55
CA ASP A 371 -7.21 -22.94 18.39
C ASP A 371 -5.86 -22.55 17.79
N LYS A 372 -5.49 -21.27 17.90
CA LYS A 372 -4.23 -20.73 17.34
C LYS A 372 -3.08 -20.66 18.34
N VAL A 373 -3.40 -20.55 19.64
CA VAL A 373 -2.36 -20.27 20.65
C VAL A 373 -1.97 -21.47 21.50
N SER A 374 -2.84 -22.47 21.66
CA SER A 374 -2.69 -23.53 22.64
C SER A 374 -1.36 -24.27 22.58
N SER A 375 -0.80 -24.48 21.40
CA SER A 375 0.50 -25.13 21.21
C SER A 375 1.71 -24.25 21.58
N TYR A 376 1.52 -22.95 21.82
CA TYR A 376 2.58 -21.99 21.99
C TYR A 376 2.61 -21.30 23.35
N ILE A 377 1.62 -21.59 24.23
CA ILE A 377 1.49 -20.90 25.50
C ILE A 377 1.37 -21.83 26.71
N LEU A 378 1.83 -21.30 27.83
CA LEU A 378 1.62 -21.88 29.16
C LEU A 378 0.76 -20.94 30.00
N VAL A 379 -0.10 -21.53 30.84
CA VAL A 379 -0.85 -20.85 31.91
C VAL A 379 -0.45 -21.50 33.23
N ASN A 380 0.24 -20.75 34.07
CA ASN A 380 0.78 -21.26 35.36
C ASN A 380 1.69 -22.49 35.17
N GLY A 381 2.52 -22.48 34.12
CA GLY A 381 3.46 -23.57 33.82
C GLY A 381 2.85 -24.80 33.17
N LYS A 382 1.56 -24.78 32.84
CA LYS A 382 0.87 -25.89 32.19
C LYS A 382 0.43 -25.53 30.78
N MET A 383 0.57 -26.48 29.84
CA MET A 383 -0.04 -26.35 28.52
C MET A 383 -1.56 -26.34 28.65
N ILE A 384 -2.20 -25.59 27.78
CA ILE A 384 -3.65 -25.63 27.65
C ILE A 384 -3.99 -26.94 26.92
N ASN A 385 -4.72 -27.82 27.59
CA ASN A 385 -5.16 -29.09 27.00
C ASN A 385 -6.15 -28.79 25.87
N GLN A 386 -5.70 -28.91 24.63
CA GLN A 386 -6.63 -29.21 23.55
C GLN A 386 -7.11 -30.64 23.77
N GLN A 387 -8.38 -30.82 24.10
CA GLN A 387 -9.04 -32.08 23.88
C GLN A 387 -9.02 -32.31 22.37
N LEU A 388 -8.11 -33.14 21.90
CA LEU A 388 -8.10 -33.60 20.51
C LEU A 388 -9.47 -34.22 20.26
N SER A 389 -10.27 -33.63 19.40
CA SER A 389 -11.46 -34.27 18.86
C SER A 389 -11.02 -35.53 18.18
N LEU A 390 -11.38 -36.67 18.73
CA LEU A 390 -11.06 -38.01 18.23
C LEU A 390 -11.95 -38.42 17.06
N TRP A 391 -12.51 -37.44 16.28
CA TRP A 391 -13.31 -37.75 15.08
C TRP A 391 -13.08 -36.74 13.98
#